data_491d0b9d4c66f7b69e8fe39097884794
#
_entry.id   491d0b9d4c66f7b69e8fe39097884794
#
_cell.length_a   1.000
_cell.length_b   1.000
_cell.length_c   1.000
_cell.angle_alpha   90.00
_cell.angle_beta   90.00
_cell.angle_gamma   90.00
#
_symmetry.space_group_name_H-M   'P 1'
#
loop_
_entity.id
_entity.type
_entity.pdbx_description
1 polymer ?
#
loop_
_entity_poly.entity_id
_entity_poly.type
_entity_poly.pdbx_seq_one_letter_code
_entity_poly.pdbx_strand_id
1 'polypeptide(L)'
;THTLSLHDALPIYFIIVTREDLVKAISHNSIIAGPARKASAAIVIVGKKDGISFPEEWSFDCAAAAQNILIEAEHLGLSTLWMQVYPYQDRKIHLCHILDISTDEDPFCIIAVGYADRRPVRLNRYDENAVSYDLYGNHKKK
;
A
#
# COMPACT_ATOMS: atom_id res chain seq x y z
N THR A 1 29.23 11.49 -17.82
CA THR A 1 28.11 10.57 -17.66
C THR A 1 27.59 10.73 -16.25
N HIS A 2 26.60 11.63 -16.06
CA HIS A 2 25.88 11.73 -14.81
C HIS A 2 24.94 10.54 -14.78
N THR A 3 25.30 9.51 -14.05
CA THR A 3 24.38 8.48 -13.61
C THR A 3 23.39 9.19 -12.69
N LEU A 4 22.13 9.28 -13.08
CA LEU A 4 21.07 9.65 -12.18
C LEU A 4 21.06 8.60 -11.05
N SER A 5 21.71 8.93 -9.95
CA SER A 5 21.65 8.11 -8.74
C SER A 5 20.29 8.32 -8.11
N LEU A 6 19.37 7.42 -8.40
CA LEU A 6 18.10 7.30 -7.68
C LEU A 6 18.30 6.71 -6.26
N HIS A 7 19.52 6.79 -5.73
CA HIS A 7 19.92 6.08 -4.51
C HIS A 7 19.95 6.90 -3.24
N ASP A 8 19.52 8.14 -3.29
CA ASP A 8 19.40 8.90 -2.04
C ASP A 8 18.10 8.49 -1.35
N ALA A 9 18.27 7.50 -0.45
CA ALA A 9 17.32 7.05 0.56
C ALA A 9 15.85 7.05 0.08
N LEU A 10 15.36 5.88 -0.29
CA LEU A 10 13.90 5.69 -0.44
C LEU A 10 13.21 6.28 0.80
N PRO A 11 12.27 7.21 0.63
CA PRO A 11 11.59 7.87 1.74
C PRO A 11 10.53 6.95 2.38
N ILE A 12 10.82 5.66 2.49
CA ILE A 12 9.85 4.62 2.83
C ILE A 12 10.49 3.62 3.78
N TYR A 13 9.74 3.27 4.84
CA TYR A 13 10.02 2.14 5.71
C TYR A 13 8.95 1.07 5.56
N PHE A 14 9.35 -0.16 5.82
CA PHE A 14 8.44 -1.30 5.90
C PHE A 14 8.50 -1.91 7.28
N ILE A 15 7.33 -2.10 7.91
CA ILE A 15 7.22 -2.85 9.16
C ILE A 15 6.52 -4.16 8.83
N ILE A 16 7.24 -5.27 9.02
CA ILE A 16 6.69 -6.61 8.82
C ILE A 16 6.12 -7.11 10.15
N VAL A 17 4.82 -7.31 10.17
CA VAL A 17 4.09 -7.75 11.36
C VAL A 17 3.67 -9.21 11.16
N THR A 18 4.21 -10.12 11.99
CA THR A 18 3.92 -11.56 11.95
C THR A 18 3.34 -12.08 13.26
N ARG A 19 3.36 -11.27 14.33
CA ARG A 19 2.72 -11.62 15.60
C ARG A 19 1.21 -11.57 15.42
N GLU A 20 0.54 -12.67 15.72
CA GLU A 20 -0.91 -12.84 15.54
C GLU A 20 -1.74 -11.78 16.29
N ASP A 21 -1.34 -11.47 17.52
CA ASP A 21 -1.99 -10.44 18.35
C ASP A 21 -1.92 -9.05 17.70
N LEU A 22 -0.77 -8.69 17.15
CA LEU A 22 -0.58 -7.41 16.45
C LEU A 22 -1.31 -7.38 15.11
N VAL A 23 -1.26 -8.46 14.31
CA VAL A 23 -2.01 -8.55 13.04
C VAL A 23 -3.50 -8.36 13.30
N LYS A 24 -4.05 -9.00 14.33
CA LYS A 24 -5.43 -8.80 14.76
C LYS A 24 -5.70 -7.36 15.18
N ALA A 25 -4.84 -6.77 16.01
CA ALA A 25 -5.02 -5.41 16.50
C ALA A 25 -5.04 -4.38 15.37
N ILE A 26 -4.06 -4.42 14.46
CA ILE A 26 -3.99 -3.47 13.33
C ILE A 26 -5.10 -3.68 12.30
N SER A 27 -5.67 -4.89 12.22
CA SER A 27 -6.78 -5.16 11.31
C SER A 27 -8.06 -4.38 11.67
N HIS A 28 -8.18 -3.90 12.90
CA HIS A 28 -9.30 -3.05 13.32
C HIS A 28 -9.18 -1.60 12.81
N ASN A 29 -8.06 -1.26 12.19
CA ASN A 29 -7.80 0.07 11.63
C ASN A 29 -8.69 0.42 10.41
N SER A 30 -9.48 -0.53 9.93
CA SER A 30 -10.42 -0.32 8.82
C SER A 30 -11.72 -1.07 9.05
N ILE A 31 -12.84 -0.43 8.75
CA ILE A 31 -14.20 -1.02 8.85
C ILE A 31 -14.35 -2.23 7.91
N ILE A 32 -13.58 -2.27 6.82
CA ILE A 32 -13.66 -3.32 5.78
C ILE A 32 -12.73 -4.51 6.10
N ALA A 33 -12.00 -4.44 7.20
CA ALA A 33 -10.89 -5.36 7.50
C ALA A 33 -11.28 -6.71 8.13
N GLY A 34 -12.55 -7.11 8.09
CA GLY A 34 -12.96 -8.41 8.58
C GLY A 34 -12.07 -9.58 8.12
N PRO A 35 -11.77 -9.70 6.81
CA PRO A 35 -10.88 -10.74 6.29
C PRO A 35 -9.43 -10.61 6.76
N ALA A 36 -8.94 -9.39 7.01
CA ALA A 36 -7.56 -9.14 7.43
C ALA A 36 -7.23 -9.72 8.82
N ARG A 37 -8.23 -9.97 9.67
CA ARG A 37 -8.04 -10.59 10.99
C ARG A 37 -7.49 -12.01 10.92
N LYS A 38 -7.65 -12.68 9.78
CA LYS A 38 -7.15 -14.03 9.52
C LYS A 38 -5.87 -14.03 8.68
N ALA A 39 -5.31 -12.86 8.39
CA ALA A 39 -4.07 -12.76 7.64
C ALA A 39 -2.92 -13.38 8.44
N SER A 40 -1.98 -14.02 7.73
CA SER A 40 -0.80 -14.63 8.34
C SER A 40 0.25 -13.58 8.71
N ALA A 41 0.24 -12.45 8.02
CA ALA A 41 1.15 -11.33 8.22
C ALA A 41 0.52 -10.03 7.74
N ALA A 42 1.15 -8.92 8.10
CA ALA A 42 0.86 -7.62 7.51
C ALA A 42 2.15 -6.85 7.23
N ILE A 43 2.13 -6.03 6.19
CA ILE A 43 3.20 -5.11 5.83
C ILE A 43 2.66 -3.70 6.01
N VAL A 44 3.27 -2.93 6.91
CA VAL A 44 2.94 -1.52 7.07
C VAL A 44 3.95 -0.69 6.30
N ILE A 45 3.47 0.20 5.45
CA ILE A 45 4.30 1.13 4.70
C ILE A 45 4.24 2.47 5.41
N VAL A 46 5.42 2.99 5.76
CA VAL A 46 5.59 4.25 6.48
C VAL A 46 6.41 5.20 5.62
N GLY A 47 5.88 6.37 5.33
CA GLY A 47 6.60 7.41 4.60
C GLY A 47 7.52 8.20 5.51
N LYS A 48 8.66 8.61 4.97
CA LYS A 48 9.60 9.54 5.58
C LYS A 48 9.56 10.84 4.79
N LYS A 49 9.25 11.94 5.47
CA LYS A 49 9.20 13.27 4.84
C LYS A 49 10.51 14.02 4.94
N ASP A 50 11.31 13.68 5.96
CA ASP A 50 12.56 14.39 6.22
C ASP A 50 13.68 13.96 5.28
N GLY A 51 14.40 14.95 4.76
CA GLY A 51 15.57 14.73 3.90
C GLY A 51 15.27 14.32 2.47
N ILE A 52 14.02 14.47 2.00
CA ILE A 52 13.63 14.23 0.61
C ILE A 52 13.45 15.56 -0.15
N SER A 53 13.77 15.54 -1.45
CA SER A 53 13.73 16.74 -2.28
C SER A 53 12.32 17.27 -2.52
N PHE A 54 11.32 16.39 -2.49
CA PHE A 54 9.91 16.71 -2.74
C PHE A 54 9.02 16.09 -1.65
N PRO A 55 8.92 16.74 -0.47
CA PRO A 55 8.21 16.18 0.69
C PRO A 55 6.72 15.87 0.45
N GLU A 56 6.08 16.55 -0.48
CA GLU A 56 4.67 16.35 -0.86
C GLU A 56 4.44 15.08 -1.69
N GLU A 57 5.49 14.51 -2.29
CA GLU A 57 5.37 13.35 -3.18
C GLU A 57 5.53 11.99 -2.47
N TRP A 58 5.90 11.99 -1.20
CA TRP A 58 6.14 10.77 -0.43
C TRP A 58 5.02 9.73 -0.52
N SER A 59 3.77 10.19 -0.60
CA SER A 59 2.61 9.30 -0.68
C SER A 59 2.52 8.57 -2.02
N PHE A 60 3.04 9.17 -3.11
CA PHE A 60 3.11 8.51 -4.43
C PHE A 60 4.12 7.37 -4.41
N ASP A 61 5.28 7.58 -3.78
CA ASP A 61 6.30 6.54 -3.61
C ASP A 61 5.77 5.37 -2.78
N CYS A 62 5.07 5.67 -1.67
CA CYS A 62 4.41 4.67 -0.85
C CYS A 62 3.36 3.88 -1.64
N ALA A 63 2.56 4.56 -2.47
CA ALA A 63 1.54 3.92 -3.30
C ALA A 63 2.17 3.01 -4.36
N ALA A 64 3.26 3.43 -5.00
CA ALA A 64 4.00 2.62 -5.97
C ALA A 64 4.59 1.37 -5.31
N ALA A 65 5.19 1.52 -4.14
CA ALA A 65 5.71 0.39 -3.36
C ALA A 65 4.60 -0.59 -2.95
N ALA A 66 3.46 -0.06 -2.48
CA ALA A 66 2.30 -0.86 -2.13
C ALA A 66 1.80 -1.69 -3.33
N GLN A 67 1.66 -1.06 -4.50
CA GLN A 67 1.20 -1.75 -5.70
C GLN A 67 2.16 -2.86 -6.13
N ASN A 68 3.48 -2.63 -6.04
CA ASN A 68 4.48 -3.67 -6.32
C ASN A 68 4.34 -4.87 -5.38
N ILE A 69 4.08 -4.63 -4.09
CA ILE A 69 3.83 -5.71 -3.12
C ILE A 69 2.58 -6.52 -3.49
N LEU A 70 1.50 -5.86 -3.91
CA LEU A 70 0.27 -6.55 -4.31
C LEU A 70 0.50 -7.45 -5.54
N ILE A 71 1.25 -6.94 -6.53
CA ILE A 71 1.55 -7.69 -7.76
C ILE A 71 2.42 -8.91 -7.44
N GLU A 72 3.48 -8.73 -6.64
CA GLU A 72 4.37 -9.83 -6.26
C GLU A 72 3.65 -10.87 -5.40
N ALA A 73 2.82 -10.45 -4.46
CA ALA A 73 2.02 -11.37 -3.65
C ALA A 73 1.09 -12.25 -4.53
N GLU A 74 0.42 -11.66 -5.52
CA GLU A 74 -0.40 -12.43 -6.48
C GLU A 74 0.45 -13.42 -7.28
N HIS A 75 1.65 -13.02 -7.71
CA HIS A 75 2.60 -13.90 -8.41
C HIS A 75 2.99 -15.11 -7.54
N LEU A 76 3.20 -14.88 -6.25
CA LEU A 76 3.51 -15.91 -5.26
C LEU A 76 2.30 -16.74 -4.81
N GLY A 77 1.11 -16.49 -5.35
CA GLY A 77 -0.14 -17.18 -4.98
C GLY A 77 -0.71 -16.76 -3.64
N LEU A 78 -0.27 -15.64 -3.09
CA LEU A 78 -0.79 -15.04 -1.88
C LEU A 78 -1.97 -14.12 -2.18
N SER A 79 -2.81 -13.91 -1.20
CA SER A 79 -3.89 -12.93 -1.24
C SER A 79 -3.55 -11.75 -0.35
N THR A 80 -3.93 -10.56 -0.78
CA THR A 80 -3.65 -9.33 -0.08
C THR A 80 -4.89 -8.47 0.10
N LEU A 81 -4.89 -7.65 1.16
CA LEU A 81 -5.88 -6.61 1.37
C LEU A 81 -5.18 -5.31 1.74
N TRP A 82 -5.34 -4.29 0.89
CA TRP A 82 -4.89 -2.93 1.18
C TRP A 82 -5.86 -2.25 2.14
N MET A 83 -5.34 -1.82 3.29
CA MET A 83 -6.06 -1.03 4.28
C MET A 83 -5.44 0.36 4.36
N GLN A 84 -6.22 1.36 3.98
CA GLN A 84 -5.78 2.75 3.93
C GLN A 84 -5.58 3.33 5.34
N VAL A 85 -4.44 3.99 5.57
CA VAL A 85 -4.16 4.77 6.78
C VAL A 85 -4.15 6.26 6.46
N TYR A 86 -3.22 6.72 5.63
CA TYR A 86 -3.20 8.11 5.15
C TYR A 86 -4.40 8.38 4.22
N PRO A 87 -5.09 9.54 4.32
CA PRO A 87 -4.80 10.71 5.17
C PRO A 87 -5.56 10.74 6.52
N TYR A 88 -6.06 9.63 7.02
CA TYR A 88 -6.95 9.56 8.17
C TYR A 88 -6.18 9.58 9.50
N GLN A 89 -6.31 10.67 10.26
CA GLN A 89 -5.56 10.88 11.50
C GLN A 89 -5.93 9.90 12.60
N ASP A 90 -7.18 9.54 12.74
CA ASP A 90 -7.66 8.52 13.69
C ASP A 90 -6.98 7.16 13.46
N ARG A 91 -6.86 6.76 12.19
CA ARG A 91 -6.17 5.53 11.81
C ARG A 91 -4.67 5.60 12.06
N LYS A 92 -4.03 6.76 11.77
CA LYS A 92 -2.62 7.00 12.06
C LYS A 92 -2.35 6.83 13.55
N ILE A 93 -3.09 7.56 14.40
CA ILE A 93 -2.90 7.54 15.85
C ILE A 93 -3.06 6.12 16.40
N HIS A 94 -4.11 5.42 15.97
CA HIS A 94 -4.38 4.04 16.39
C HIS A 94 -3.23 3.10 16.02
N LEU A 95 -2.74 3.17 14.77
CA LEU A 95 -1.66 2.32 14.28
C LEU A 95 -0.33 2.64 14.98
N CYS A 96 -0.01 3.92 15.15
CA CYS A 96 1.19 4.36 15.86
C CYS A 96 1.21 3.83 17.30
N HIS A 97 0.05 3.86 17.98
CA HIS A 97 -0.06 3.31 19.34
C HIS A 97 0.16 1.80 19.41
N ILE A 98 -0.39 1.03 18.44
CA ILE A 98 -0.26 -0.43 18.44
C ILE A 98 1.17 -0.89 18.14
N LEU A 99 1.84 -0.22 17.20
CA LEU A 99 3.15 -0.64 16.69
C LEU A 99 4.32 0.17 17.24
N ASP A 100 4.07 1.06 18.20
CA ASP A 100 5.09 1.95 18.79
C ASP A 100 5.83 2.80 17.73
N ILE A 101 5.07 3.27 16.73
CA ILE A 101 5.58 4.18 15.70
C ILE A 101 5.52 5.59 16.24
N SER A 102 6.61 6.37 16.08
CA SER A 102 6.59 7.80 16.43
C SER A 102 5.46 8.54 15.71
N THR A 103 4.81 9.46 16.41
CA THR A 103 3.74 10.29 15.84
C THR A 103 4.25 11.25 14.76
N ASP A 104 5.57 11.47 14.66
CA ASP A 104 6.22 12.27 13.63
C ASP A 104 6.35 11.51 12.30
N GLU A 105 6.24 10.18 12.34
CA GLU A 105 6.23 9.33 11.16
C GLU A 105 4.84 9.32 10.51
N ASP A 106 4.79 8.99 9.23
CA ASP A 106 3.56 8.95 8.45
C ASP A 106 3.24 7.56 7.89
N PRO A 107 2.58 6.70 8.65
CA PRO A 107 2.05 5.44 8.14
C PRO A 107 1.08 5.70 6.96
N PHE A 108 1.37 5.09 5.82
CA PHE A 108 0.62 5.26 4.59
C PHE A 108 -0.52 4.25 4.45
N CYS A 109 -0.19 2.97 4.55
CA CYS A 109 -1.16 1.89 4.46
C CYS A 109 -0.67 0.63 5.17
N ILE A 110 -1.59 -0.31 5.37
CA ILE A 110 -1.35 -1.66 5.84
C ILE A 110 -1.74 -2.61 4.73
N ILE A 111 -0.88 -3.54 4.37
CA ILE A 111 -1.19 -4.64 3.44
C ILE A 111 -1.25 -5.92 4.25
N ALA A 112 -2.45 -6.43 4.48
CA ALA A 112 -2.63 -7.75 5.06
C ALA A 112 -2.30 -8.82 4.00
N VAL A 113 -1.55 -9.85 4.39
CA VAL A 113 -1.05 -10.91 3.50
C VAL A 113 -1.41 -12.28 4.07
N GLY A 114 -1.91 -13.16 3.22
CA GLY A 114 -2.29 -14.51 3.64
C GLY A 114 -2.77 -15.35 2.48
N TYR A 115 -3.38 -16.49 2.81
CA TYR A 115 -4.01 -17.37 1.83
C TYR A 115 -5.53 -17.18 1.88
N ALA A 116 -6.15 -16.99 0.72
CA ALA A 116 -7.61 -16.91 0.64
C ALA A 116 -8.21 -18.29 0.44
N ASP A 117 -9.31 -18.58 1.14
CA ASP A 117 -10.08 -19.82 0.99
C ASP A 117 -10.68 -19.95 -0.43
N ARG A 118 -10.93 -18.82 -1.08
CA ARG A 118 -11.47 -18.75 -2.44
C ARG A 118 -10.78 -17.62 -3.22
N ARG A 119 -10.34 -17.91 -4.44
CA ARG A 119 -9.90 -16.85 -5.35
C ARG A 119 -11.10 -16.04 -5.82
N PRO A 120 -11.00 -14.70 -5.82
CA PRO A 120 -12.07 -13.87 -6.37
C PRO A 120 -12.23 -14.13 -7.87
N VAL A 121 -13.46 -14.00 -8.36
CA VAL A 121 -13.73 -14.06 -9.79
C VAL A 121 -13.02 -12.88 -10.47
N ARG A 122 -12.26 -13.16 -11.54
CA ARG A 122 -11.65 -12.11 -12.34
C ARG A 122 -12.74 -11.29 -13.02
N LEU A 123 -12.81 -10.02 -12.68
CA LEU A 123 -13.67 -9.06 -13.33
C LEU A 123 -12.90 -8.43 -14.50
N ASN A 124 -13.52 -8.41 -15.69
CA ASN A 124 -13.00 -7.57 -16.77
C ASN A 124 -13.29 -6.11 -16.41
N ARG A 125 -12.25 -5.34 -16.13
CA ARG A 125 -12.33 -3.92 -15.79
C ARG A 125 -11.82 -3.02 -16.91
N TYR A 126 -11.50 -3.63 -18.07
CA TYR A 126 -11.06 -2.86 -19.22
C TYR A 126 -12.27 -2.13 -19.83
N ASP A 127 -12.13 -0.82 -19.98
CA ASP A 127 -13.09 0.06 -20.60
C ASP A 127 -12.40 0.78 -21.77
N GLU A 128 -12.84 0.50 -22.98
CA GLU A 128 -12.31 1.13 -24.21
C GLU A 128 -12.49 2.65 -24.19
N ASN A 129 -13.56 3.15 -23.58
CA ASN A 129 -13.84 4.58 -23.51
C ASN A 129 -12.89 5.31 -22.55
N ALA A 130 -12.21 4.59 -21.67
CA ALA A 130 -11.17 5.16 -20.79
C ALA A 130 -9.81 5.30 -21.48
N VAL A 131 -9.68 4.81 -22.74
CA VAL A 131 -8.43 4.86 -23.51
C VAL A 131 -8.55 5.87 -24.63
N SER A 132 -7.63 6.82 -24.66
CA SER A 132 -7.48 7.78 -25.77
C SER A 132 -6.13 7.57 -26.45
N TYR A 133 -6.07 7.78 -27.75
CA TYR A 133 -4.86 7.66 -28.55
C TYR A 133 -4.42 9.05 -29.04
N ASP A 134 -3.15 9.39 -28.79
CA ASP A 134 -2.48 10.64 -29.13
C ASP A 134 -3.08 11.91 -28.49
N LEU A 135 -4.40 12.11 -28.59
CA LEU A 135 -5.12 13.24 -28.02
C LEU A 135 -6.25 12.78 -27.11
N TYR A 136 -6.51 13.54 -26.06
CA TYR A 136 -7.61 13.26 -25.14
C TYR A 136 -8.95 13.20 -25.87
N GLY A 137 -9.74 12.16 -25.58
CA GLY A 137 -11.05 11.93 -26.19
C GLY A 137 -10.99 11.27 -27.58
N ASN A 138 -9.82 11.02 -28.14
CA ASN A 138 -9.68 10.27 -29.37
C ASN A 138 -9.61 8.76 -29.08
N HIS A 139 -10.71 8.05 -29.27
CA HIS A 139 -10.81 6.61 -29.00
C HIS A 139 -10.48 5.72 -30.23
N LYS A 140 -10.05 6.33 -31.37
CA LYS A 140 -9.69 5.57 -32.57
C LYS A 140 -8.19 5.34 -32.62
N LYS A 141 -7.79 4.07 -32.61
CA LYS A 141 -6.42 3.67 -32.93
C LYS A 141 -6.19 3.85 -34.43
N LYS A 142 -5.18 4.62 -34.84
CA LYS A 142 -4.74 4.71 -36.24
C LYS A 142 -4.07 3.43 -36.68
#